data_911c542e29f7b6e32649adef1341a033
#
_entry.id   911c542e29f7b6e32649adef1341a033
#
_cell.length_a   1.000
_cell.length_b   1.000
_cell.length_c   1.000
_cell.angle_alpha   90.00
_cell.angle_beta   90.00
_cell.angle_gamma   90.00
#
_symmetry.space_group_name_H-M   'P 1'
#
loop_
_entity.id
_entity.type
_entity.pdbx_description
1 polymer ?
#
loop_
_entity_poly.entity_id
_entity_poly.type
_entity_poly.pdbx_seq_one_letter_code
_entity_poly.pdbx_strand_id
1 'polypeptide(L)'
;ENMTPGYVEKKDPTARLKAGSVESYVFLRVTGVNALENIMKSNADGDDVQAYDISGWDTTYWMKVADENGTLLHETKLGVEGDGYYVANTGNTVNLEDTTPEGEYIQLGNPIFQTVTMNPDVAEVTEDLGTKIGEITVKACAVQ
;
A
#
# COMPACT_ATOMS: atom_id res chain seq x y z
N GLU A 1 6.19 -12.59 -13.44
CA GLU A 1 5.05 -12.58 -14.35
C GLU A 1 4.92 -11.25 -15.05
N ASN A 2 4.76 -11.29 -16.36
CA ASN A 2 4.64 -10.07 -17.17
C ASN A 2 3.19 -9.65 -17.29
N MET A 3 2.94 -8.35 -17.15
CA MET A 3 1.61 -7.79 -17.38
C MET A 3 1.49 -7.29 -18.81
N THR A 4 0.28 -7.37 -19.35
CA THR A 4 -0.07 -6.79 -20.65
C THR A 4 -0.84 -5.47 -20.43
N PRO A 5 -0.86 -4.56 -21.43
CA PRO A 5 -1.64 -3.32 -21.30
C PRO A 5 -3.08 -3.59 -20.89
N GLY A 6 -3.57 -2.83 -19.94
CA GLY A 6 -4.92 -3.00 -19.39
C GLY A 6 -5.05 -4.06 -18.31
N TYR A 7 -4.01 -4.82 -18.04
CA TYR A 7 -4.04 -5.84 -16.99
C TYR A 7 -4.21 -5.20 -15.60
N VAL A 8 -5.01 -5.83 -14.77
CA VAL A 8 -5.22 -5.42 -13.38
C VAL A 8 -4.81 -6.57 -12.48
N GLU A 9 -3.88 -6.32 -11.58
CA GLU A 9 -3.48 -7.30 -10.59
C GLU A 9 -3.96 -6.87 -9.21
N LYS A 10 -4.57 -7.81 -8.49
CA LYS A 10 -4.98 -7.57 -7.13
C LYS A 10 -3.75 -7.65 -6.22
N LYS A 11 -3.49 -6.56 -5.52
CA LYS A 11 -2.42 -6.47 -4.52
C LYS A 11 -3.03 -5.81 -3.30
N ASP A 12 -3.58 -6.61 -2.40
CA ASP A 12 -4.31 -6.13 -1.23
C ASP A 12 -3.56 -6.43 0.07
N PRO A 13 -2.51 -5.65 0.38
CA PRO A 13 -1.73 -5.87 1.59
C PRO A 13 -2.59 -5.65 2.83
N THR A 14 -2.65 -6.67 3.66
CA THR A 14 -3.41 -6.66 4.89
C THR A 14 -2.45 -6.68 6.08
N ALA A 15 -2.66 -5.78 7.02
CA ALA A 15 -1.85 -5.75 8.23
C ALA A 15 -2.26 -6.89 9.15
N ARG A 16 -1.27 -7.69 9.56
CA ARG A 16 -1.44 -8.75 10.55
C ARG A 16 -0.41 -8.56 11.64
N LEU A 17 -0.88 -8.51 12.86
CA LEU A 17 -0.01 -8.41 14.02
C LEU A 17 -0.25 -9.58 14.94
N LYS A 18 0.82 -10.02 15.58
CA LYS A 18 0.71 -11.10 16.54
C LYS A 18 -0.21 -10.67 17.67
N ALA A 19 -1.21 -11.49 17.97
CA ALA A 19 -2.09 -11.26 19.08
C ALA A 19 -1.25 -11.24 20.37
N GLY A 20 -1.50 -10.31 21.22
CA GLY A 20 -0.61 -10.23 22.38
C GLY A 20 -0.95 -9.23 23.40
N SER A 21 -2.11 -8.83 23.55
CA SER A 21 -2.41 -8.41 24.86
C SER A 21 -2.66 -6.95 25.19
N VAL A 22 -2.13 -5.98 24.52
CA VAL A 22 -2.31 -4.59 24.99
C VAL A 22 -2.78 -3.68 23.87
N GLU A 23 -3.42 -2.59 24.27
CA GLU A 23 -3.75 -1.53 23.33
C GLU A 23 -2.48 -0.87 22.83
N SER A 24 -2.39 -0.72 21.53
CA SER A 24 -1.21 -0.18 20.86
C SER A 24 -1.60 0.73 19.73
N TYR A 25 -0.76 1.69 19.43
CA TYR A 25 -0.80 2.39 18.15
C TYR A 25 -0.15 1.48 17.12
N VAL A 26 -0.79 1.33 15.97
CA VAL A 26 -0.28 0.47 14.90
C VAL A 26 0.04 1.31 13.68
N PHE A 27 1.23 1.13 13.16
CA PHE A 27 1.72 1.87 12.00
C PHE A 27 2.03 0.92 10.85
N LEU A 28 1.82 1.41 9.62
CA LEU A 28 2.32 0.79 8.40
C LEU A 28 3.34 1.70 7.76
N ARG A 29 4.41 1.11 7.26
CA ARG A 29 5.33 1.78 6.34
C ARG A 29 5.14 1.20 4.96
N VAL A 30 4.84 2.06 4.00
CA VAL A 30 4.66 1.71 2.59
C VAL A 30 5.84 2.23 1.79
N THR A 31 6.48 1.36 1.02
CA THR A 31 7.59 1.73 0.14
C THR A 31 7.43 1.06 -1.22
N GLY A 32 8.02 1.65 -2.26
CA GLY A 32 8.01 1.11 -3.62
C GLY A 32 6.84 1.51 -4.49
N VAL A 33 5.82 2.12 -3.93
CA VAL A 33 4.63 2.57 -4.68
C VAL A 33 4.99 3.73 -5.60
N ASN A 34 5.64 4.75 -5.06
CA ASN A 34 6.01 5.93 -5.85
C ASN A 34 6.95 5.55 -7.01
N ALA A 35 7.89 4.65 -6.76
CA ALA A 35 8.81 4.19 -7.80
C ALA A 35 8.06 3.50 -8.94
N LEU A 36 7.08 2.67 -8.62
CA LEU A 36 6.28 2.00 -9.64
C LEU A 36 5.43 2.99 -10.44
N GLU A 37 4.78 3.93 -9.76
CA GLU A 37 3.93 4.93 -10.41
C GLU A 37 4.71 5.97 -11.21
N ASN A 38 6.01 6.10 -10.98
CA ASN A 38 6.88 6.99 -11.74
C ASN A 38 7.43 6.37 -13.03
N ILE A 39 7.16 5.10 -13.28
CA ILE A 39 7.59 4.45 -14.52
C ILE A 39 6.76 4.98 -15.67
N MET A 40 7.44 5.51 -16.68
CA MET A 40 6.82 6.03 -17.90
C MET A 40 7.11 5.08 -19.05
N LYS A 41 6.13 4.90 -19.91
CA LYS A 41 6.22 4.08 -21.12
C LYS A 41 5.61 4.81 -22.29
N SER A 42 6.06 4.48 -23.49
CA SER A 42 5.49 5.10 -24.71
C SER A 42 4.14 4.47 -25.05
N ASN A 43 3.19 5.32 -25.46
CA ASN A 43 1.95 4.88 -26.06
C ASN A 43 2.13 4.70 -27.59
N ALA A 44 1.04 4.36 -28.30
CA ALA A 44 1.09 4.15 -29.75
C ALA A 44 1.47 5.40 -30.53
N ASP A 45 1.24 6.58 -29.97
CA ASP A 45 1.58 7.86 -30.62
C ASP A 45 3.01 8.32 -30.30
N GLY A 46 3.75 7.55 -29.50
CA GLY A 46 5.11 7.89 -29.09
C GLY A 46 5.21 8.85 -27.91
N ASP A 47 4.10 9.15 -27.26
CA ASP A 47 4.09 9.99 -26.06
C ASP A 47 4.34 9.14 -24.81
N ASP A 48 5.04 9.73 -23.85
CA ASP A 48 5.26 9.06 -22.56
C ASP A 48 4.01 9.17 -21.69
N VAL A 49 3.56 8.03 -21.18
CA VAL A 49 2.41 7.95 -20.28
C VAL A 49 2.78 7.19 -19.01
N GLN A 50 2.09 7.48 -17.93
CA GLN A 50 2.26 6.70 -16.69
C GLN A 50 1.88 5.25 -16.96
N ALA A 51 2.80 4.33 -16.74
CA ALA A 51 2.60 2.93 -17.09
C ALA A 51 1.76 2.16 -16.08
N TYR A 52 1.86 2.50 -14.81
CA TYR A 52 1.22 1.75 -13.74
C TYR A 52 0.52 2.67 -12.75
N ASP A 53 -0.63 2.23 -12.27
CA ASP A 53 -1.41 2.95 -11.26
C ASP A 53 -1.81 2.01 -10.14
N ILE A 54 -1.62 2.46 -8.91
CA ILE A 54 -2.05 1.74 -7.73
C ILE A 54 -3.33 2.39 -7.22
N SER A 55 -4.36 1.58 -7.05
CA SER A 55 -5.69 2.08 -6.72
C SER A 55 -6.36 1.30 -5.60
N GLY A 56 -7.50 1.80 -5.16
CA GLY A 56 -8.24 1.21 -4.05
C GLY A 56 -7.64 1.55 -2.70
N TRP A 57 -7.02 2.72 -2.59
CA TRP A 57 -6.49 3.19 -1.32
C TRP A 57 -7.59 3.33 -0.27
N ASP A 58 -7.28 2.86 0.94
CA ASP A 58 -8.22 2.95 2.04
C ASP A 58 -8.45 4.40 2.46
N THR A 59 -9.71 4.73 2.71
CA THR A 59 -10.12 6.10 3.09
C THR A 59 -10.78 6.15 4.46
N THR A 60 -10.80 5.06 5.20
CA THR A 60 -11.60 4.96 6.41
C THR A 60 -10.85 4.55 7.66
N TYR A 61 -9.72 3.89 7.53
CA TYR A 61 -9.02 3.28 8.65
C TYR A 61 -7.56 3.72 8.78
N TRP A 62 -6.84 3.78 7.65
CA TRP A 62 -5.42 4.11 7.62
C TRP A 62 -5.22 5.58 7.30
N MET A 63 -4.59 6.28 8.20
CA MET A 63 -4.38 7.73 8.09
C MET A 63 -2.90 8.03 7.90
N LYS A 64 -2.53 8.72 6.84
CA LYS A 64 -1.13 9.04 6.57
C LYS A 64 -0.65 10.10 7.56
N VAL A 65 0.50 9.83 8.16
CA VAL A 65 1.09 10.69 9.20
C VAL A 65 2.48 11.22 8.83
N ALA A 66 3.18 10.55 7.93
CA ALA A 66 4.51 10.98 7.49
C ALA A 66 4.75 10.60 6.03
N ASP A 67 5.65 11.33 5.37
CA ASP A 67 6.05 11.06 4.01
C ASP A 67 7.06 9.89 3.93
N GLU A 68 7.56 9.62 2.72
CA GLU A 68 8.51 8.53 2.48
C GLU A 68 9.84 8.68 3.22
N ASN A 69 10.18 9.89 3.63
CA ASN A 69 11.39 10.18 4.39
C ASN A 69 11.17 10.16 5.91
N GLY A 70 9.95 9.88 6.34
CA GLY A 70 9.59 9.91 7.75
C GLY A 70 9.33 11.32 8.28
N THR A 71 9.25 12.31 7.41
CA THR A 71 8.90 13.67 7.81
C THR A 71 7.41 13.73 8.10
N LEU A 72 7.05 14.16 9.30
CA LEU A 72 5.66 14.28 9.70
C LEU A 72 4.90 15.23 8.79
N LEU A 73 3.71 14.84 8.40
CA LEU A 73 2.82 15.70 7.63
C LEU A 73 2.30 16.82 8.52
N HIS A 74 2.06 17.96 7.94
CA HIS A 74 1.49 19.11 8.64
C HIS A 74 0.12 18.77 9.24
N GLU A 75 -0.66 17.96 8.52
CA GLU A 75 -1.93 17.42 8.97
C GLU A 75 -2.00 15.94 8.65
N THR A 76 -2.50 15.14 9.58
CA THR A 76 -2.81 13.73 9.32
C THR A 76 -4.08 13.64 8.48
N LYS A 77 -4.09 12.77 7.47
CA LYS A 77 -5.22 12.69 6.54
C LYS A 77 -5.56 11.26 6.16
N LEU A 78 -6.85 11.03 5.98
CA LEU A 78 -7.37 9.83 5.34
C LEU A 78 -7.31 9.98 3.82
N GLY A 79 -7.21 8.85 3.12
CA GLY A 79 -7.27 8.84 1.66
C GLY A 79 -6.05 9.42 0.97
N VAL A 80 -4.94 9.63 1.67
CA VAL A 80 -3.69 10.06 1.06
C VAL A 80 -2.93 8.83 0.58
N GLU A 81 -2.38 8.91 -0.63
CA GLU A 81 -1.76 7.80 -1.32
C GLU A 81 -0.23 7.89 -1.26
N GLY A 82 0.43 6.85 -1.75
CA GLY A 82 1.87 6.83 -1.96
C GLY A 82 2.68 6.32 -0.79
N ASP A 83 3.99 6.35 -0.95
CA ASP A 83 4.93 5.91 0.07
C ASP A 83 4.86 6.79 1.31
N GLY A 84 5.06 6.19 2.46
CA GLY A 84 5.06 6.91 3.71
C GLY A 84 4.62 6.04 4.88
N TYR A 85 4.24 6.72 5.95
CA TYR A 85 3.81 6.07 7.19
C TYR A 85 2.35 6.35 7.45
N TYR A 86 1.62 5.30 7.79
CA TYR A 86 0.18 5.34 8.05
C TYR A 86 -0.10 4.80 9.44
N VAL A 87 -1.09 5.39 10.11
CA VAL A 87 -1.54 4.91 11.42
C VAL A 87 -2.91 4.26 11.29
N ALA A 88 -3.09 3.17 12.01
CA ALA A 88 -4.35 2.43 12.05
C ALA A 88 -5.43 3.17 12.85
N ASN A 89 -6.67 2.78 12.61
CA ASN A 89 -7.83 3.19 13.40
C ASN A 89 -7.95 4.71 13.55
N THR A 90 -7.63 5.43 12.47
CA THR A 90 -7.65 6.90 12.41
C THR A 90 -6.89 7.58 13.55
N GLY A 91 -5.80 6.96 13.99
CA GLY A 91 -4.94 7.52 15.06
C GLY A 91 -5.29 7.07 16.46
N ASN A 92 -6.30 6.22 16.62
CA ASN A 92 -6.64 5.66 17.92
C ASN A 92 -5.88 4.35 18.14
N THR A 93 -5.76 3.94 19.39
CA THR A 93 -5.18 2.64 19.72
C THR A 93 -6.03 1.50 19.21
N VAL A 94 -5.38 0.37 18.97
CA VAL A 94 -6.02 -0.88 18.58
C VAL A 94 -5.80 -1.90 19.70
N ASN A 95 -6.85 -2.62 20.04
CA ASN A 95 -6.75 -3.71 21.01
C ASN A 95 -6.19 -4.95 20.31
N LEU A 96 -5.04 -5.41 20.75
CA LEU A 96 -4.35 -6.57 20.21
C LEU A 96 -4.58 -7.85 21.05
N GLU A 97 -5.59 -7.87 21.90
CA GLU A 97 -5.96 -9.09 22.62
C GLU A 97 -6.34 -10.19 21.65
N ASP A 98 -5.98 -11.39 22.01
CA ASP A 98 -6.28 -12.54 21.20
C ASP A 98 -7.78 -12.81 21.18
N THR A 99 -8.38 -12.59 20.03
CA THR A 99 -9.79 -12.90 19.80
C THR A 99 -9.98 -14.01 18.76
N THR A 100 -8.88 -14.55 18.24
CA THR A 100 -8.93 -15.65 17.26
C THR A 100 -8.77 -17.00 17.93
N PRO A 101 -9.39 -18.07 17.38
CA PRO A 101 -9.20 -19.41 17.92
C PRO A 101 -7.75 -19.87 17.93
N GLU A 102 -6.96 -19.42 16.99
CA GLU A 102 -5.56 -19.78 16.83
C GLU A 102 -4.61 -18.96 17.70
N GLY A 103 -5.04 -17.80 18.17
CA GLY A 103 -4.25 -16.97 19.07
C GLY A 103 -2.97 -16.39 18.51
N GLU A 104 -2.79 -16.38 17.19
CA GLU A 104 -1.52 -15.99 16.60
C GLU A 104 -1.51 -14.58 16.03
N TYR A 105 -2.53 -14.21 15.24
CA TYR A 105 -2.53 -12.94 14.51
C TYR A 105 -3.89 -12.29 14.51
N ILE A 106 -3.88 -10.97 14.52
CA ILE A 106 -5.06 -10.14 14.36
C ILE A 106 -4.91 -9.38 13.04
N GLN A 107 -5.92 -9.49 12.20
CA GLN A 107 -5.99 -8.70 10.96
C GLN A 107 -6.62 -7.35 11.25
N LEU A 108 -6.00 -6.28 10.76
CA LEU A 108 -6.42 -4.91 11.04
C LEU A 108 -6.96 -4.23 9.79
N GLY A 109 -8.18 -3.74 9.91
CA GLY A 109 -8.79 -2.86 8.94
C GLY A 109 -8.88 -3.43 7.53
N ASN A 110 -9.04 -2.54 6.57
CA ASN A 110 -9.01 -2.85 5.16
C ASN A 110 -7.56 -2.89 4.66
N PRO A 111 -7.30 -3.55 3.52
CA PRO A 111 -6.00 -3.40 2.86
C PRO A 111 -5.71 -1.93 2.60
N ILE A 112 -4.45 -1.51 2.74
CA ILE A 112 -4.07 -0.10 2.53
C ILE A 112 -4.33 0.34 1.08
N PHE A 113 -4.17 -0.57 0.12
CA PHE A 113 -4.59 -0.41 -1.27
C PHE A 113 -4.97 -1.77 -1.85
N GLN A 114 -5.53 -1.82 -3.07
CA GLN A 114 -6.10 -3.08 -3.57
C GLN A 114 -5.53 -3.58 -4.89
N THR A 115 -5.27 -2.71 -5.85
CA THR A 115 -4.92 -3.15 -7.20
C THR A 115 -3.78 -2.35 -7.81
N VAL A 116 -3.04 -3.02 -8.69
CA VAL A 116 -2.09 -2.40 -9.60
C VAL A 116 -2.61 -2.60 -11.00
N THR A 117 -2.78 -1.52 -11.74
CA THR A 117 -3.28 -1.54 -13.11
C THR A 117 -2.19 -1.06 -14.06
N MET A 118 -1.99 -1.79 -15.15
CA MET A 118 -1.15 -1.32 -16.24
C MET A 118 -2.00 -0.48 -17.20
N ASN A 119 -1.51 0.72 -17.53
CA ASN A 119 -2.19 1.62 -18.44
C ASN A 119 -2.47 0.92 -19.79
N PRO A 120 -3.73 0.85 -20.24
CA PRO A 120 -4.06 0.19 -21.50
C PRO A 120 -3.48 0.87 -22.73
N ASP A 121 -3.07 2.13 -22.61
CA ASP A 121 -2.49 2.88 -23.74
C ASP A 121 -1.00 2.59 -23.96
N VAL A 122 -0.35 1.83 -23.09
CA VAL A 122 1.05 1.44 -23.28
C VAL A 122 1.16 0.50 -24.48
N ALA A 123 2.05 0.85 -25.41
CA ALA A 123 2.18 0.13 -26.67
C ALA A 123 2.94 -1.20 -26.53
N GLU A 124 3.87 -1.28 -25.61
CA GLU A 124 4.73 -2.46 -25.45
C GLU A 124 5.12 -2.69 -24.00
N VAL A 125 5.16 -3.96 -23.60
CA VAL A 125 5.61 -4.37 -22.27
C VAL A 125 6.93 -5.13 -22.41
N THR A 126 7.99 -4.58 -21.84
CA THR A 126 9.33 -5.15 -21.93
C THR A 126 9.92 -5.56 -20.59
N GLU A 127 9.23 -5.31 -19.50
CA GLU A 127 9.73 -5.57 -18.14
C GLU A 127 8.95 -6.68 -17.44
N ASP A 128 9.64 -7.41 -16.57
CA ASP A 128 9.01 -8.32 -15.64
C ASP A 128 8.33 -7.52 -14.51
N LEU A 129 7.05 -7.35 -14.63
CA LEU A 129 6.29 -6.57 -13.68
C LEU A 129 6.09 -7.29 -12.35
N GLY A 130 6.09 -8.60 -12.34
CA GLY A 130 6.04 -9.36 -11.11
C GLY A 130 7.17 -8.96 -10.16
N THR A 131 8.38 -8.76 -10.70
CA THR A 131 9.52 -8.26 -9.94
C THR A 131 9.28 -6.85 -9.43
N LYS A 132 8.74 -5.96 -10.26
CA LYS A 132 8.46 -4.57 -9.88
C LYS A 132 7.41 -4.48 -8.77
N ILE A 133 6.35 -5.27 -8.87
CA ILE A 133 5.33 -5.33 -7.83
C ILE A 133 5.91 -5.88 -6.54
N GLY A 134 6.82 -6.85 -6.63
CA GLY A 134 7.52 -7.42 -5.48
C GLY A 134 8.40 -6.43 -4.71
N GLU A 135 8.76 -5.30 -5.32
CA GLU A 135 9.49 -4.23 -4.66
C GLU A 135 8.61 -3.35 -3.77
N ILE A 136 7.30 -3.46 -3.90
CA ILE A 136 6.36 -2.79 -2.99
C ILE A 136 6.40 -3.52 -1.66
N THR A 137 6.68 -2.79 -0.61
CA THR A 137 6.76 -3.33 0.74
C THR A 137 5.79 -2.61 1.66
N VAL A 138 5.05 -3.38 2.43
CA VAL A 138 4.16 -2.86 3.49
C VAL A 138 4.54 -3.57 4.78
N LYS A 139 5.06 -2.82 5.74
CA LYS A 139 5.51 -3.37 7.03
C LYS A 139 4.70 -2.76 8.17
N ALA A 140 4.28 -3.61 9.10
CA ALA A 140 3.52 -3.19 10.27
C ALA A 140 4.38 -3.17 11.53
N CYS A 141 4.08 -2.23 12.40
CA CYS A 141 4.75 -2.08 13.70
C CYS A 141 3.72 -1.61 14.73
N ALA A 142 3.76 -2.17 15.93
CA ALA A 142 2.91 -1.76 17.04
C ALA A 142 3.76 -1.05 18.11
N VAL A 143 3.20 0.03 18.64
CA VAL A 143 3.84 0.83 19.71
C VAL A 143 2.83 1.03 20.84
N GLN A 144 3.23 0.68 22.01
CA GLN A 144 2.42 0.84 23.23
C GLN A 144 2.44 2.28 23.75
#